data_677a9f6c322db28f35420362d97bc370
#
_entry.id   677a9f6c322db28f35420362d97bc370
#
_cell.length_a   1.000
_cell.length_b   1.000
_cell.length_c   1.000
_cell.angle_alpha   90.00
_cell.angle_beta   90.00
_cell.angle_gamma   90.00
#
_symmetry.space_group_name_H-M   'P 1'
#
loop_
_entity.id
_entity.type
_entity.pdbx_description
1 polymer ?
#
loop_
_entity_poly.entity_id
_entity_poly.type
_entity_poly.pdbx_seq_one_letter_code
_entity_poly.pdbx_strand_id
1 'polypeptide(L)'
;SMGAVLLTAGSKGKRSALRHSRIMIHQPMGGAQGQAADIEITAREILKLKKELYEILSEHTGNTYKKVEKDSDRDYWMTSDEALKYGMIDEVLAKPKNTGKEKEKK
;
A
#
# COMPACT_ATOMS: atom_id res chain seq x y z
N SER A 1 5.90 3.42 -1.61
CA SER A 1 5.29 2.17 -2.06
C SER A 1 5.73 0.95 -1.27
N MET A 2 6.99 0.86 -0.90
CA MET A 2 7.40 -0.27 -0.05
C MET A 2 6.72 -0.23 1.32
N GLY A 3 6.47 0.95 1.85
CA GLY A 3 5.69 1.10 3.08
C GLY A 3 4.31 0.49 2.97
N ALA A 4 3.64 0.70 1.85
CA ALA A 4 2.31 0.11 1.59
C ALA A 4 2.38 -1.42 1.52
N VAL A 5 3.42 -1.96 0.91
CA VAL A 5 3.64 -3.41 0.81
C VAL A 5 3.87 -4.01 2.20
N LEU A 6 4.73 -3.39 3.00
CA LEU A 6 5.01 -3.86 4.36
C LEU A 6 3.75 -3.82 5.24
N LEU A 7 2.98 -2.76 5.15
CA LEU A 7 1.73 -2.63 5.88
C LEU A 7 0.76 -3.75 5.51
N THR A 8 0.54 -3.92 4.21
CA THR A 8 -0.45 -4.84 3.68
C THR A 8 -0.07 -6.31 3.93
N ALA A 9 1.23 -6.60 3.93
CA ALA A 9 1.75 -7.95 4.16
C ALA A 9 1.79 -8.35 5.63
N GLY A 10 1.37 -7.50 6.54
CA GLY A 10 1.25 -7.83 7.96
C GLY A 10 0.23 -8.92 8.22
N SER A 11 0.21 -9.42 9.44
CA SER A 11 -0.71 -10.48 9.85
C SER A 11 -2.15 -10.03 9.68
N LYS A 12 -2.95 -10.86 9.02
CA LYS A 12 -4.37 -10.58 8.79
C LYS A 12 -5.09 -10.35 10.12
N GLY A 13 -5.90 -9.32 10.18
CA GLY A 13 -6.61 -8.91 11.38
C GLY A 13 -5.83 -7.96 12.28
N LYS A 14 -4.54 -7.74 11.98
CA LYS A 14 -3.65 -6.92 12.82
C LYS A 14 -3.03 -5.73 12.10
N ARG A 15 -3.48 -5.46 10.88
CA ARG A 15 -2.99 -4.32 10.11
C ARG A 15 -3.90 -3.12 10.40
N SER A 16 -3.31 -2.02 10.81
CA SER A 16 -4.10 -0.86 11.22
C SER A 16 -3.46 0.45 10.76
N ALA A 17 -4.25 1.50 10.72
CA ALA A 17 -3.79 2.85 10.40
C ALA A 17 -4.53 3.86 11.27
N LEU A 18 -3.87 4.98 11.51
CA LEU A 18 -4.49 6.12 12.20
C LEU A 18 -5.50 6.80 11.26
N ARG A 19 -6.48 7.49 11.84
CA ARG A 19 -7.60 8.08 11.09
C ARG A 19 -7.19 9.01 9.95
N HIS A 20 -6.11 9.75 10.12
CA HIS A 20 -5.67 10.74 9.13
C HIS A 20 -4.47 10.29 8.32
N SER A 21 -4.15 9.00 8.37
CA SER A 21 -3.08 8.44 7.56
C SER A 21 -3.46 8.40 6.10
N ARG A 22 -2.44 8.39 5.26
CA ARG A 22 -2.59 8.18 3.82
C ARG A 22 -1.75 6.99 3.41
N ILE A 23 -2.32 6.13 2.60
CA ILE A 23 -1.64 4.98 2.04
C ILE A 23 -1.65 5.15 0.53
N MET A 24 -0.49 5.01 -0.08
CA MET A 24 -0.36 5.16 -1.52
C MET A 24 0.24 3.92 -2.14
N ILE A 25 -0.34 3.49 -3.25
CA ILE A 25 0.25 2.47 -4.10
C ILE A 25 0.58 3.09 -5.45
N HIS A 26 1.65 2.62 -6.06
CA HIS A 26 2.05 3.03 -7.39
C HIS A 26 2.99 1.97 -7.98
N GLN A 27 3.18 2.02 -9.29
CA GLN A 27 4.10 1.09 -9.92
C GLN A 27 5.56 1.38 -9.52
N PRO A 28 6.41 0.35 -9.50
CA PRO A 28 7.82 0.57 -9.23
C PRO A 28 8.42 1.55 -10.24
N MET A 29 9.28 2.43 -9.73
CA MET A 29 10.05 3.33 -10.57
C MET A 29 11.48 2.84 -10.63
N GLY A 30 12.13 3.12 -11.73
CA GLY A 30 13.54 2.78 -11.87
C GLY A 30 14.07 3.28 -13.18
N GLY A 31 15.39 3.20 -13.30
CA GLY A 31 16.09 3.59 -14.51
C GLY A 31 17.47 2.98 -14.50
N ALA A 32 18.14 3.08 -15.63
CA ALA A 32 19.49 2.58 -15.76
C ALA A 32 20.24 3.43 -16.78
N GLN A 33 21.56 3.48 -16.59
CA GLN A 33 22.49 4.11 -17.53
C GLN A 33 23.56 3.10 -17.87
N GLY A 34 24.19 3.30 -19.01
CA GLY A 34 25.28 2.45 -19.45
C GLY A 34 24.98 1.77 -20.79
N GLN A 35 25.57 0.60 -20.97
CA GLN A 35 25.41 -0.15 -22.22
C GLN A 35 23.98 -0.67 -22.39
N ALA A 36 23.56 -0.82 -23.63
CA ALA A 36 22.21 -1.29 -23.97
C ALA A 36 21.86 -2.62 -23.29
N ALA A 37 22.81 -3.55 -23.23
CA ALA A 37 22.62 -4.84 -22.58
C ALA A 37 22.33 -4.70 -21.08
N ASP A 38 23.02 -3.78 -20.40
CA ASP A 38 22.82 -3.53 -18.98
C ASP A 38 21.48 -2.85 -18.70
N ILE A 39 21.08 -1.94 -19.57
CA ILE A 39 19.78 -1.28 -19.49
C ILE A 39 18.67 -2.31 -19.63
N GLU A 40 18.81 -3.24 -20.57
CA GLU A 40 17.83 -4.31 -20.79
C GLU A 40 17.71 -5.24 -19.59
N ILE A 41 18.84 -5.62 -18.97
CA ILE A 41 18.85 -6.45 -17.77
C ILE A 41 18.10 -5.75 -16.64
N THR A 42 18.39 -4.47 -16.40
CA THR A 42 17.73 -3.68 -15.35
C THR A 42 16.23 -3.55 -15.61
N ALA A 43 15.84 -3.30 -16.87
CA ALA A 43 14.43 -3.19 -17.24
C ALA A 43 13.68 -4.49 -16.96
N ARG A 44 14.29 -5.64 -17.28
CA ARG A 44 13.66 -6.94 -16.97
C ARG A 44 13.50 -7.15 -15.48
N GLU A 45 14.48 -6.76 -14.68
CA GLU A 45 14.42 -6.88 -13.22
C GLU A 45 13.30 -6.01 -12.65
N ILE A 46 13.15 -4.78 -13.13
CA ILE A 46 12.07 -3.89 -12.72
C ILE A 46 10.71 -4.50 -13.05
N LEU A 47 10.55 -5.11 -14.21
CA LEU A 47 9.30 -5.77 -14.58
C LEU A 47 8.99 -6.99 -13.71
N LYS A 48 9.99 -7.77 -13.32
CA LYS A 48 9.83 -8.88 -12.38
C LYS A 48 9.38 -8.36 -11.02
N LEU A 49 10.02 -7.31 -10.53
CA LEU A 49 9.70 -6.70 -9.26
C LEU A 49 8.27 -6.16 -9.26
N LYS A 50 7.87 -5.49 -10.33
CA LYS A 50 6.51 -5.00 -10.52
C LYS A 50 5.49 -6.13 -10.37
N LYS A 51 5.73 -7.24 -11.04
CA LYS A 51 4.85 -8.40 -10.97
C LYS A 51 4.75 -8.96 -9.57
N GLU A 52 5.87 -9.14 -8.89
CA GLU A 52 5.90 -9.65 -7.53
C GLU A 52 5.15 -8.74 -6.55
N LEU A 53 5.38 -7.43 -6.63
CA LEU A 53 4.71 -6.47 -5.76
C LEU A 53 3.20 -6.48 -5.97
N TYR A 54 2.75 -6.55 -7.21
CA TYR A 54 1.32 -6.60 -7.51
C TYR A 54 0.69 -7.92 -7.08
N GLU A 55 1.40 -9.02 -7.18
CA GLU A 55 0.95 -10.31 -6.67
C GLU A 55 0.80 -10.27 -5.14
N ILE A 56 1.75 -9.68 -4.43
CA ILE A 56 1.68 -9.52 -2.98
C ILE A 56 0.46 -8.67 -2.60
N LEU A 57 0.28 -7.54 -3.25
CA LEU A 57 -0.86 -6.66 -3.00
C LEU A 57 -2.18 -7.36 -3.31
N SER A 58 -2.26 -8.07 -4.42
CA SER A 58 -3.44 -8.83 -4.81
C SER A 58 -3.80 -9.87 -3.75
N GLU A 59 -2.80 -10.65 -3.31
CA GLU A 59 -3.00 -11.70 -2.32
C GLU A 59 -3.49 -11.14 -0.99
N HIS A 60 -2.84 -10.09 -0.50
CA HIS A 60 -3.13 -9.57 0.84
C HIS A 60 -4.33 -8.63 0.90
N THR A 61 -4.75 -8.04 -0.20
CA THR A 61 -5.94 -7.19 -0.24
C THR A 61 -7.20 -7.93 -0.66
N GLY A 62 -7.05 -9.06 -1.34
CA GLY A 62 -8.18 -9.77 -1.92
C GLY A 62 -8.65 -9.21 -3.26
N ASN A 63 -7.99 -8.20 -3.79
CA ASN A 63 -8.28 -7.65 -5.11
C ASN A 63 -7.60 -8.45 -6.19
N THR A 64 -8.13 -8.41 -7.40
CA THR A 64 -7.50 -9.09 -8.53
C THR A 64 -6.19 -8.41 -8.91
N TYR A 65 -5.28 -9.17 -9.51
CA TYR A 65 -4.04 -8.61 -10.04
C TYR A 65 -4.30 -7.45 -11.01
N LYS A 66 -5.27 -7.61 -11.90
CA LYS A 66 -5.63 -6.57 -12.87
C LYS A 66 -6.09 -5.29 -12.21
N LYS A 67 -6.87 -5.40 -11.13
CA LYS A 67 -7.33 -4.23 -10.38
C LYS A 67 -6.16 -3.52 -9.72
N VAL A 68 -5.27 -4.27 -9.06
CA VAL A 68 -4.07 -3.71 -8.45
C VAL A 68 -3.19 -3.02 -9.49
N GLU A 69 -2.97 -3.66 -10.61
CA GLU A 69 -2.16 -3.12 -11.71
C GLU A 69 -2.74 -1.81 -12.24
N LYS A 70 -4.05 -1.79 -12.49
CA LYS A 70 -4.74 -0.60 -12.98
C LYS A 70 -4.66 0.55 -11.97
N ASP A 71 -4.94 0.25 -10.72
CA ASP A 71 -4.95 1.28 -9.66
C ASP A 71 -3.55 1.81 -9.37
N SER A 72 -2.52 0.97 -9.53
CA SER A 72 -1.13 1.34 -9.29
C SER A 72 -0.43 2.01 -10.48
N ASP A 73 -1.11 2.16 -11.61
CA ASP A 73 -0.54 2.77 -12.81
C ASP A 73 -0.07 4.21 -12.56
N ARG A 74 -0.78 4.92 -11.71
CA ARG A 74 -0.41 6.25 -11.21
C ARG A 74 -0.45 6.23 -9.70
N ASP A 75 0.05 7.29 -9.07
CA ASP A 75 0.00 7.42 -7.62
C ASP A 75 -1.45 7.35 -7.14
N TYR A 76 -1.78 6.26 -6.50
CA TYR A 76 -3.12 6.01 -6.00
C TYR A 76 -3.15 6.23 -4.48
N TRP A 77 -3.60 7.40 -4.08
CA TRP A 77 -3.69 7.79 -2.68
C TRP A 77 -5.00 7.31 -2.07
N MET A 78 -4.90 6.72 -0.91
CA MET A 78 -6.05 6.26 -0.15
C MET A 78 -6.05 6.87 1.23
N THR A 79 -7.22 7.32 1.67
CA THR A 79 -7.45 7.62 3.09
C THR A 79 -7.44 6.31 3.87
N SER A 80 -7.41 6.39 5.21
CA SER A 80 -7.46 5.19 6.04
C SER A 80 -8.73 4.37 5.76
N ASP A 81 -9.88 5.03 5.62
CA ASP A 81 -11.14 4.34 5.33
C ASP A 81 -11.14 3.69 3.94
N GLU A 82 -10.58 4.37 2.96
CA GLU A 82 -10.42 3.82 1.62
C GLU A 82 -9.48 2.62 1.60
N ALA A 83 -8.39 2.70 2.36
CA ALA A 83 -7.45 1.59 2.50
C ALA A 83 -8.08 0.38 3.18
N LEU A 84 -8.95 0.62 4.16
CA LEU A 84 -9.71 -0.43 4.82
C LEU A 84 -10.62 -1.14 3.81
N LYS A 85 -11.36 -0.40 3.00
CA LYS A 85 -12.24 -0.96 1.96
C LYS A 85 -11.46 -1.69 0.88
N TYR A 86 -10.29 -1.18 0.56
CA TYR A 86 -9.42 -1.80 -0.44
C TYR A 86 -8.84 -3.14 0.05
N GLY A 87 -8.77 -3.32 1.35
CA GLY A 87 -8.20 -4.52 1.96
C GLY A 87 -6.75 -4.40 2.36
N MET A 88 -6.19 -3.20 2.36
CA MET A 88 -4.80 -2.99 2.75
C MET A 88 -4.59 -3.03 4.25
N ILE A 89 -5.62 -2.70 5.01
CA ILE A 89 -5.62 -2.74 6.46
C ILE A 89 -6.89 -3.41 6.96
N ASP A 90 -6.90 -3.75 8.23
CA ASP A 90 -8.01 -4.44 8.88
C ASP A 90 -8.80 -3.54 9.83
N GLU A 91 -8.17 -2.44 10.27
CA GLU A 91 -8.78 -1.55 11.26
C GLU A 91 -8.24 -0.13 11.12
N VAL A 92 -9.12 0.84 11.27
CA VAL A 92 -8.73 2.24 11.44
C VAL A 92 -8.81 2.51 12.94
N LEU A 93 -7.67 2.91 13.54
CA LEU A 93 -7.60 3.14 14.97
C LEU A 93 -8.38 4.38 15.36
N ALA A 94 -9.31 4.20 16.28
CA ALA A 94 -10.08 5.28 16.84
C ALA A 94 -9.29 6.00 17.93
N LYS A 95 -9.63 7.27 18.16
CA LYS A 95 -9.08 8.01 19.28
C LYS A 95 -9.47 7.31 20.58
N PRO A 96 -8.52 7.09 21.51
CA PRO A 96 -8.86 6.47 22.80
C PRO A 96 -9.97 7.23 23.50
N LYS A 97 -10.91 6.51 24.10
CA LYS A 97 -11.94 7.12 24.91
C LYS A 97 -11.32 7.69 26.19
N ASN A 98 -11.51 8.98 26.40
CA ASN A 98 -11.13 9.63 27.62
C ASN A 98 -12.20 9.38 28.69
N THR A 99 -11.97 8.43 29.55
CA THR A 99 -12.88 8.17 30.64
C THR A 99 -12.84 9.31 31.67
N GLY A 100 -13.86 10.11 31.70
CA GLY A 100 -14.07 11.11 32.74
C GLY A 100 -13.53 12.50 32.48
N LYS A 101 -12.57 12.68 31.59
CA LYS A 101 -11.98 14.01 31.33
C LYS A 101 -12.56 14.72 30.11
N GLU A 102 -13.25 14.01 29.24
CA GLU A 102 -13.87 14.62 28.07
C GLU A 102 -14.97 15.60 28.42
N LYS A 103 -15.61 15.38 29.55
CA LYS A 103 -16.68 16.25 30.01
C LYS A 103 -16.22 17.64 30.45
N GLU A 104 -14.93 17.81 30.68
CA GLU A 104 -14.35 19.07 31.16
C GLU A 104 -13.83 19.94 30.03
N LYS A 105 -13.90 19.47 28.79
CA LYS A 105 -13.36 20.15 27.60
C LYS A 105 -14.40 20.96 26.85
N LYS A 106 -15.23 21.64 27.55
CA LYS A 106 -16.19 22.50 26.83
C LYS A 106 -15.83 23.95 26.89
#